data_b452cdfd09345bb688c4d315b195b0f2
#
_entry.id   b452cdfd09345bb688c4d315b195b0f2
#
_cell.length_a   1.000
_cell.length_b   1.000
_cell.length_c   1.000
_cell.angle_alpha   90.00
_cell.angle_beta   90.00
_cell.angle_gamma   90.00
#
_symmetry.space_group_name_H-M   'P 1'
#
loop_
_entity.id
_entity.type
_entity.pdbx_description
1 polymer ?
#
loop_
_entity_poly.entity_id
_entity_poly.type
_entity_poly.pdbx_seq_one_letter_code
_entity_poly.pdbx_strand_id
1 'polypeptide(L)' 'MSGGADLLRMAGEALYGARWQTPIAHDLGVTPRSVRHWCAKKHDCPDDIAERLLPLVVKRGEVLRRMAEILKVYGDE' A
#
# COMPACT_ATOMS: atom_id res chain seq x y z
N MET A 1 -6.80 -5.65 -18.33
CA MET A 1 -6.84 -6.00 -16.90
C MET A 1 -5.55 -5.57 -16.23
N SER A 2 -5.69 -4.95 -15.09
CA SER A 2 -4.51 -4.58 -14.32
C SER A 2 -3.85 -5.83 -13.76
N GLY A 3 -2.56 -6.00 -13.99
CA GLY A 3 -1.81 -7.07 -13.36
C GLY A 3 -1.58 -6.81 -11.89
N GLY A 4 -1.09 -7.82 -11.18
CA GLY A 4 -0.78 -7.69 -9.75
C GLY A 4 0.21 -6.57 -9.47
N ALA A 5 1.18 -6.36 -10.37
CA ALA A 5 2.15 -5.28 -10.22
C ALA A 5 1.51 -3.90 -10.26
N ASP A 6 0.48 -3.72 -11.09
CA ASP A 6 -0.24 -2.45 -11.15
C ASP A 6 -1.03 -2.20 -9.87
N LEU A 7 -1.69 -3.22 -9.34
CA LEU A 7 -2.41 -3.13 -8.07
C LEU A 7 -1.44 -2.81 -6.93
N LEU A 8 -0.29 -3.46 -6.92
CA LEU A 8 0.75 -3.24 -5.93
C LEU A 8 1.22 -1.79 -5.94
N ARG A 9 1.49 -1.25 -7.13
CA ARG A 9 1.92 0.14 -7.28
C ARG A 9 0.84 1.10 -6.82
N MET A 10 -0.40 0.89 -7.26
CA MET A 10 -1.51 1.76 -6.89
C MET A 10 -1.70 1.80 -5.37
N ALA A 11 -1.73 0.63 -4.74
CA ALA A 11 -1.87 0.55 -3.29
C ALA A 11 -0.66 1.15 -2.58
N GLY A 12 0.54 0.85 -3.05
CA GLY A 12 1.76 1.37 -2.46
C GLY A 12 1.83 2.89 -2.50
N GLU A 13 1.52 3.48 -3.65
CA GLU A 13 1.51 4.93 -3.81
C GLU A 13 0.43 5.58 -2.94
N ALA A 14 -0.73 4.95 -2.83
CA ALA A 14 -1.81 5.44 -1.97
C ALA A 14 -1.41 5.43 -0.50
N LEU A 15 -0.66 4.41 -0.07
CA LEU A 15 -0.26 4.26 1.32
C LEU A 15 0.96 5.12 1.68
N TYR A 16 1.94 5.21 0.80
CA TYR A 16 3.26 5.76 1.13
C TYR A 16 3.78 6.82 0.15
N GLY A 17 3.05 7.12 -0.91
CA GLY A 17 3.49 8.12 -1.88
C GLY A 17 4.58 7.59 -2.81
N ALA A 18 5.46 8.48 -3.27
CA ALA A 18 6.46 8.16 -4.29
C ALA A 18 7.47 7.10 -3.86
N ARG A 19 7.80 7.04 -2.58
CA ARG A 19 8.79 6.08 -2.05
C ARG A 19 8.10 4.91 -1.36
N TRP A 20 7.17 4.28 -2.06
CA TRP A 20 6.31 3.25 -1.50
C TRP A 20 6.95 1.86 -1.47
N GLN A 21 7.98 1.59 -2.29
CA GLN A 21 8.47 0.23 -2.49
C GLN A 21 9.06 -0.40 -1.23
N THR A 22 9.89 0.33 -0.51
CA THR A 22 10.54 -0.19 0.69
C THR A 22 9.53 -0.42 1.83
N PRO A 23 8.66 0.55 2.19
CA PRO A 23 7.70 0.29 3.26
C PRO A 23 6.67 -0.77 2.91
N ILE A 24 6.21 -0.85 1.64
CA ILE A 24 5.25 -1.89 1.26
C ILE A 24 5.90 -3.29 1.32
N ALA A 25 7.17 -3.39 0.96
CA ALA A 25 7.90 -4.64 1.08
C ALA A 25 7.95 -5.10 2.53
N HIS A 26 8.24 -4.18 3.43
CA HIS A 26 8.25 -4.47 4.85
C HIS A 26 6.89 -4.95 5.33
N ASP A 27 5.81 -4.29 4.94
CA ASP A 27 4.45 -4.66 5.32
C ASP A 27 4.06 -6.04 4.81
N LEU A 28 4.54 -6.39 3.61
CA LEU A 28 4.24 -7.69 2.99
C LEU A 28 5.17 -8.80 3.45
N GLY A 29 6.22 -8.47 4.21
CA GLY A 29 7.18 -9.45 4.65
C GLY A 29 8.12 -9.96 3.56
N VAL A 30 8.37 -9.12 2.55
CA VAL A 30 9.27 -9.45 1.44
C VAL A 30 10.38 -8.40 1.36
N THR A 31 11.35 -8.64 0.48
CA THR A 31 12.45 -7.68 0.30
C THR A 31 12.04 -6.58 -0.69
N PRO A 32 12.60 -5.37 -0.55
CA PRO A 32 12.39 -4.32 -1.56
C PRO A 32 12.82 -4.75 -2.96
N ARG A 33 13.82 -5.62 -3.05
CA ARG A 33 14.27 -6.17 -4.32
C ARG A 33 13.16 -6.98 -4.99
N SER A 34 12.43 -7.79 -4.22
CA SER A 34 11.29 -8.55 -4.74
C SER A 34 10.23 -7.63 -5.31
N VAL A 35 9.90 -6.55 -4.58
CA VAL A 35 8.91 -5.57 -5.05
C VAL A 35 9.37 -4.94 -6.36
N ARG A 36 10.63 -4.54 -6.44
CA ARG A 36 11.18 -3.95 -7.66
C ARG A 36 11.14 -4.92 -8.83
N HIS A 37 11.43 -6.21 -8.59
CA HIS A 37 11.37 -7.23 -9.64
C HIS A 37 9.95 -7.43 -10.15
N TRP A 38 8.96 -7.39 -9.26
CA TRP A 38 7.56 -7.47 -9.68
C TRP A 38 7.14 -6.26 -10.52
N CYS A 39 7.56 -5.06 -10.12
CA CYS A 39 7.27 -3.83 -10.87
C CYS A 39 7.96 -3.82 -12.22
N ALA A 40 9.18 -4.36 -12.32
CA ALA A 40 9.93 -4.45 -13.56
C ALA A 40 9.49 -5.65 -14.41
N LYS A 41 8.55 -6.44 -13.92
CA LYS A 41 8.02 -7.63 -14.59
C LYS A 41 9.08 -8.70 -14.85
N LYS A 42 10.13 -8.73 -14.03
CA LYS A 42 11.15 -9.78 -14.06
C LYS A 42 10.64 -11.06 -13.41
N HIS A 43 9.76 -10.93 -12.43
CA HIS A 43 9.09 -12.04 -11.76
C HIS A 43 7.64 -11.68 -11.61
N ASP A 44 6.77 -12.68 -11.66
CA ASP A 44 5.35 -12.47 -11.48
C ASP A 44 5.02 -12.13 -10.04
N CYS A 45 4.14 -11.16 -9.87
CA CYS A 45 3.60 -10.81 -8.58
C CYS A 45 2.75 -11.98 -8.06
N PRO A 46 2.75 -12.25 -6.74
CA PRO A 46 1.90 -13.32 -6.21
C PRO A 46 0.43 -13.15 -6.59
N ASP A 47 -0.25 -14.27 -6.85
CA ASP A 47 -1.66 -14.25 -7.25
C ASP A 47 -2.56 -13.68 -6.15
N ASP A 48 -2.15 -13.79 -4.90
CA ASP A 48 -2.92 -13.32 -3.75
C ASP A 48 -2.54 -11.90 -3.32
N ILE A 49 -1.87 -11.13 -4.19
CA ILE A 49 -1.39 -9.80 -3.82
C ILE A 49 -2.53 -8.87 -3.40
N ALA A 50 -3.67 -8.94 -4.10
CA ALA A 50 -4.82 -8.12 -3.74
C ALA A 50 -5.32 -8.43 -2.33
N GLU A 51 -5.37 -9.70 -1.98
CA GLU A 51 -5.78 -10.15 -0.65
C GLU A 51 -4.81 -9.69 0.43
N ARG A 52 -3.51 -9.65 0.11
CA ARG A 52 -2.49 -9.19 1.04
C ARG A 52 -2.50 -7.69 1.22
N LEU A 53 -2.83 -6.95 0.16
CA LEU A 53 -2.87 -5.49 0.20
C LEU A 53 -4.12 -4.95 0.89
N LEU A 54 -5.22 -5.65 0.78
CA LEU A 54 -6.51 -5.18 1.31
C LEU A 54 -6.45 -4.80 2.79
N PRO A 55 -5.96 -5.67 3.71
CA PRO A 55 -5.93 -5.27 5.13
C PRO A 55 -5.02 -4.08 5.42
N LEU A 56 -3.97 -3.89 4.63
CA LEU A 56 -3.09 -2.73 4.79
C LEU A 56 -3.82 -1.44 4.48
N VAL A 57 -4.58 -1.44 3.39
CA VAL A 57 -5.36 -0.27 2.97
C VAL A 57 -6.51 0.00 3.94
N VAL A 58 -7.20 -1.04 4.36
CA VAL A 58 -8.32 -0.91 5.31
C VAL A 58 -7.84 -0.33 6.63
N LYS A 59 -6.73 -0.84 7.14
CA LYS A 59 -6.16 -0.35 8.40
C LYS A 59 -5.75 1.12 8.30
N ARG A 60 -5.12 1.50 7.20
CA ARG A 60 -4.70 2.88 6.98
C ARG A 60 -5.91 3.80 6.87
N GLY A 61 -6.98 3.34 6.22
CA GLY A 61 -8.22 4.09 6.10
C GLY A 61 -8.86 4.36 7.45
N GLU A 62 -8.83 3.37 8.35
CA GLU A 62 -9.36 3.54 9.70
C GLU A 62 -8.56 4.57 10.49
N VAL A 63 -7.24 4.52 10.40
CA VAL A 63 -6.35 5.48 11.06
C VAL A 63 -6.60 6.89 10.54
N LEU A 64 -6.69 7.04 9.22
CA LEU A 64 -6.91 8.33 8.60
C LEU A 64 -8.28 8.92 8.97
N ARG A 65 -9.31 8.07 9.01
CA ARG A 65 -10.66 8.53 9.39
C ARG A 65 -10.66 9.01 10.84
N ARG A 66 -10.02 8.27 11.74
CA ARG A 66 -9.91 8.67 13.14
C ARG A 66 -9.17 10.01 13.27
N MET A 67 -8.08 10.16 12.51
CA MET A 67 -7.33 11.40 12.51
C MET A 67 -8.15 12.57 11.99
N ALA A 68 -8.94 12.33 10.94
CA ALA A 68 -9.82 13.35 10.39
C ALA A 68 -10.85 13.81 11.44
N GLU A 69 -11.40 12.89 12.23
CA GLU A 69 -12.35 13.23 13.30
C GLU A 69 -11.69 14.09 14.37
N ILE A 70 -10.46 13.75 14.76
CA ILE A 70 -9.71 14.53 15.74
C ILE A 70 -9.45 15.94 15.25
N LEU A 71 -8.97 16.04 13.99
CA LEU A 71 -8.66 17.35 13.40
C LEU A 71 -9.91 18.20 13.23
N LYS A 72 -11.04 17.58 12.94
CA LYS A 72 -12.30 18.29 12.79
C LYS A 72 -12.72 18.93 14.12
N VAL A 73 -12.58 18.20 15.20
CA VAL A 73 -12.89 18.73 16.55
C VAL A 73 -12.01 19.95 16.87
N TYR A 74 -10.72 19.84 16.65
CA TYR A 74 -9.80 20.94 16.92
C TYR A 74 -9.99 22.11 15.94
N GLY A 75 -10.36 21.81 14.69
CA GLY A 75 -10.58 22.85 13.70
C GLY A 75 -11.82 23.68 13.94
N ASP A 76 -12.81 23.14 14.68
CA ASP A 76 -14.06 23.84 15.00
C ASP A 76 -13.91 24.82 16.17
N GLU A 77 -12.77 24.82 16.82
CA GLU A 77 -12.46 25.81 17.87
C GLU A 77 -11.94 27.12 17.23
#